data_433e6914f8dd11fad8333a427dff1e3e
#
_entry.id   433e6914f8dd11fad8333a427dff1e3e
#
_cell.length_a   1.000
_cell.length_b   1.000
_cell.length_c   1.000
_cell.angle_alpha   90.00
_cell.angle_beta   90.00
_cell.angle_gamma   90.00
#
_symmetry.space_group_name_H-M   'P 1'
#
loop_
_entity.id
_entity.type
_entity.pdbx_description
1 polymer ?
#
loop_
_entity_poly.entity_id
_entity_poly.type
_entity_poly.pdbx_seq_one_letter_code
_entity_poly.pdbx_strand_id
1 'polypeptide(L)'
;MTRKYLDMNQHDALYKVARNYPGGIEALAHCMGISANVLRNKLAPTIASHYPSFEEVSAIVEHCRAAGVTDATLPLHALLTRHGMAAFVVPVPEAVGSDDLSQTVCRVMAQVGAVAEAVSTALLDGKVTEAEADLIEREFHGALSALGEWRERIRQRARDSK
;
A
#
# COMPACT_ATOMS: atom_id res chain seq x y z
N MET A 1 1.03 -2.65 -9.64
CA MET A 1 1.82 -3.60 -8.80
C MET A 1 2.14 -4.79 -9.66
N THR A 2 3.39 -4.97 -9.97
CA THR A 2 3.88 -6.04 -10.84
C THR A 2 3.61 -7.42 -10.24
N ARG A 3 3.45 -8.46 -11.08
CA ARG A 3 3.44 -9.91 -10.78
C ARG A 3 4.43 -10.33 -9.65
N LYS A 4 5.43 -9.51 -9.39
CA LYS A 4 6.43 -9.63 -8.32
C LYS A 4 5.85 -9.70 -6.90
N TYR A 5 4.61 -9.25 -6.70
CA TYR A 5 3.94 -9.21 -5.40
C TYR A 5 2.92 -10.35 -5.23
N LEU A 6 2.50 -11.00 -6.33
CA LEU A 6 1.54 -12.09 -6.30
C LEU A 6 2.10 -13.39 -5.69
N ASP A 7 3.42 -13.57 -5.79
CA ASP A 7 4.10 -14.81 -5.34
C ASP A 7 4.87 -14.65 -4.01
N MET A 8 4.90 -13.43 -3.45
CA MET A 8 5.66 -13.18 -2.22
C MET A 8 4.81 -13.47 -0.99
N ASN A 9 5.31 -14.33 -0.10
CA ASN A 9 4.71 -14.57 1.20
C ASN A 9 4.77 -13.31 2.07
N GLN A 10 3.73 -13.02 2.86
CA GLN A 10 3.68 -11.86 3.75
C GLN A 10 4.82 -11.82 4.79
N HIS A 11 5.35 -12.96 5.20
CA HIS A 11 6.50 -13.03 6.12
C HIS A 11 7.80 -12.63 5.44
N ASP A 12 8.02 -13.10 4.21
CA ASP A 12 9.18 -12.71 3.41
C ASP A 12 9.14 -11.22 3.08
N ALA A 13 7.95 -10.70 2.78
CA ALA A 13 7.72 -9.29 2.57
C ALA A 13 8.06 -8.46 3.82
N LEU A 14 7.60 -8.91 5.00
CA LEU A 14 7.87 -8.25 6.28
C LEU A 14 9.36 -8.26 6.62
N TYR A 15 10.02 -9.41 6.45
CA TYR A 15 11.47 -9.53 6.64
C TYR A 15 12.25 -8.58 5.73
N LYS A 16 11.87 -8.52 4.44
CA LYS A 16 12.49 -7.64 3.45
C LYS A 16 12.38 -6.17 3.86
N VAL A 17 11.18 -5.73 4.25
CA VAL A 17 10.92 -4.34 4.65
C VAL A 17 11.68 -3.99 5.93
N ALA A 18 11.63 -4.84 6.95
CA ALA A 18 12.35 -4.64 8.21
C ALA A 18 13.88 -4.59 8.02
N ARG A 19 14.42 -5.41 7.11
CA ARG A 19 15.86 -5.40 6.79
C ARG A 19 16.31 -4.12 6.09
N ASN A 20 15.42 -3.48 5.31
CA ASN A 20 15.70 -2.24 4.60
C ASN A 20 15.51 -0.99 5.48
N TYR A 21 15.15 -1.14 6.74
CA TYR A 21 15.10 -0.03 7.68
C TYR A 21 16.49 0.60 7.86
N PRO A 22 16.63 1.94 7.94
CA PRO A 22 17.90 2.59 8.20
C PRO A 22 18.56 2.07 9.50
N GLY A 23 19.72 1.46 9.38
CA GLY A 23 20.39 0.74 10.49
C GLY A 23 19.91 -0.70 10.70
N GLY A 24 19.04 -1.22 9.80
CA GLY A 24 18.59 -2.61 9.77
C GLY A 24 17.67 -3.00 10.92
N ILE A 25 17.52 -4.32 11.11
CA ILE A 25 16.61 -4.89 12.14
C ILE A 25 16.98 -4.45 13.56
N GLU A 26 18.25 -4.19 13.83
CA GLU A 26 18.72 -3.75 15.15
C GLU A 26 18.20 -2.36 15.52
N ALA A 27 18.32 -1.41 14.60
CA ALA A 27 17.80 -0.06 14.79
C ALA A 27 16.26 -0.07 14.87
N LEU A 28 15.60 -0.86 14.05
CA LEU A 28 14.14 -1.02 14.09
C LEU A 28 13.69 -1.61 15.44
N ALA A 29 14.35 -2.64 15.94
CA ALA A 29 14.04 -3.24 17.24
C ALA A 29 14.21 -2.23 18.39
N HIS A 30 15.25 -1.39 18.32
CA HIS A 30 15.44 -0.31 19.27
C HIS A 30 14.28 0.70 19.25
N CYS A 31 13.82 1.12 18.07
CA CYS A 31 12.67 2.01 17.93
C CYS A 31 11.37 1.38 18.47
N MET A 32 11.21 0.07 18.30
CA MET A 32 10.07 -0.68 18.81
C MET A 32 10.16 -1.01 20.31
N GLY A 33 11.28 -0.71 20.99
CA GLY A 33 11.49 -1.02 22.40
C GLY A 33 11.62 -2.52 22.72
N ILE A 34 12.04 -3.34 21.74
CA ILE A 34 12.20 -4.79 21.89
C ILE A 34 13.63 -5.23 21.61
N SER A 35 13.98 -6.43 22.07
CA SER A 35 15.32 -7.00 21.82
C SER A 35 15.50 -7.32 20.31
N ALA A 36 16.66 -6.94 19.77
CA ALA A 36 17.02 -7.24 18.38
C ALA A 36 17.01 -8.75 18.07
N ASN A 37 17.40 -9.59 19.03
CA ASN A 37 17.36 -11.04 18.86
C ASN A 37 15.91 -11.55 18.79
N VAL A 38 15.00 -10.98 19.59
CA VAL A 38 13.59 -11.34 19.57
C VAL A 38 12.99 -10.96 18.22
N LEU A 39 13.24 -9.73 17.74
CA LEU A 39 12.72 -9.30 16.44
C LEU A 39 13.29 -10.13 15.30
N ARG A 40 14.61 -10.43 15.30
CA ARG A 40 15.23 -11.30 14.29
C ARG A 40 14.57 -12.68 14.24
N ASN A 41 14.34 -13.31 15.39
CA ASN A 41 13.72 -14.62 15.46
C ASN A 41 12.28 -14.61 14.94
N LYS A 42 11.51 -13.56 15.27
CA LYS A 42 10.12 -13.40 14.79
C LYS A 42 10.03 -13.12 13.29
N LEU A 43 11.03 -12.44 12.73
CA LEU A 43 11.08 -12.11 11.30
C LEU A 43 11.71 -13.20 10.44
N ALA A 44 12.45 -14.15 11.04
CA ALA A 44 13.17 -15.18 10.29
C ALA A 44 12.18 -16.13 9.61
N PRO A 45 12.17 -16.24 8.26
CA PRO A 45 11.22 -17.08 7.54
C PRO A 45 11.37 -18.59 7.85
N THR A 46 12.54 -18.97 8.39
CA THR A 46 12.88 -20.36 8.73
C THR A 46 12.43 -20.80 10.12
N ILE A 47 11.98 -19.85 10.97
CA ILE A 47 11.57 -20.13 12.35
C ILE A 47 10.05 -20.17 12.42
N ALA A 48 9.46 -21.37 12.32
CA ALA A 48 8.01 -21.56 12.32
C ALA A 48 7.33 -21.42 13.71
N SER A 49 8.12 -21.24 14.78
CA SER A 49 7.59 -21.20 16.17
C SER A 49 7.35 -19.79 16.70
N HIS A 50 7.85 -18.77 16.02
CA HIS A 50 7.80 -17.37 16.50
C HIS A 50 7.38 -16.45 15.35
N TYR A 51 6.14 -15.95 15.41
CA TYR A 51 5.64 -14.97 14.45
C TYR A 51 5.44 -13.62 15.13
N PRO A 52 5.61 -12.49 14.41
CA PRO A 52 5.19 -11.19 14.90
C PRO A 52 3.69 -11.16 15.17
N SER A 53 3.25 -10.48 16.22
CA SER A 53 1.83 -10.18 16.42
C SER A 53 1.33 -9.16 15.39
N PHE A 54 0.02 -8.97 15.28
CA PHE A 54 -0.55 -7.93 14.40
C PHE A 54 -0.08 -6.54 14.78
N GLU A 55 0.07 -6.25 16.06
CA GLU A 55 0.57 -4.98 16.58
C GLU A 55 2.04 -4.76 16.18
N GLU A 56 2.84 -5.80 16.24
CA GLU A 56 4.24 -5.73 15.82
C GLU A 56 4.37 -5.54 14.31
N VAL A 57 3.53 -6.19 13.51
CA VAL A 57 3.47 -5.96 12.05
C VAL A 57 3.09 -4.52 11.75
N SER A 58 2.07 -3.98 12.42
CA SER A 58 1.66 -2.58 12.29
C SER A 58 2.79 -1.62 12.65
N ALA A 59 3.43 -1.81 13.80
CA ALA A 59 4.56 -0.98 14.25
C ALA A 59 5.74 -1.01 13.26
N ILE A 60 6.09 -2.20 12.73
CA ILE A 60 7.14 -2.32 11.72
C ILE A 60 6.80 -1.50 10.47
N VAL A 61 5.57 -1.63 9.95
CA VAL A 61 5.13 -0.87 8.77
C VAL A 61 5.14 0.63 9.05
N GLU A 62 4.67 1.07 10.21
CA GLU A 62 4.66 2.48 10.61
C GLU A 62 6.07 3.07 10.68
N HIS A 63 6.99 2.41 11.39
CA HIS A 63 8.38 2.84 11.49
C HIS A 63 9.06 2.88 10.12
N CYS A 64 8.85 1.85 9.30
CA CYS A 64 9.43 1.78 7.95
C CYS A 64 8.87 2.89 7.04
N ARG A 65 7.57 3.19 7.12
CA ARG A 65 6.97 4.32 6.39
C ARG A 65 7.53 5.66 6.84
N ALA A 66 7.62 5.87 8.15
CA ALA A 66 8.18 7.11 8.72
C ALA A 66 9.65 7.31 8.33
N ALA A 67 10.41 6.23 8.19
CA ALA A 67 11.81 6.24 7.75
C ALA A 67 11.98 6.30 6.23
N GLY A 68 10.90 6.36 5.43
CA GLY A 68 10.96 6.43 3.97
C GLY A 68 11.44 5.13 3.30
N VAL A 69 11.27 3.99 3.96
CA VAL A 69 11.62 2.69 3.37
C VAL A 69 10.76 2.43 2.15
N THR A 70 11.39 2.14 1.02
CA THR A 70 10.69 1.78 -0.22
C THR A 70 9.84 0.53 0.02
N ASP A 71 8.61 0.55 -0.48
CA ASP A 71 7.66 -0.56 -0.35
C ASP A 71 7.32 -0.95 1.10
N ALA A 72 7.37 0.00 2.05
CA ALA A 72 7.10 -0.27 3.48
C ALA A 72 5.76 -0.98 3.73
N THR A 73 4.77 -0.82 2.85
CA THR A 73 3.45 -1.48 2.93
C THR A 73 3.39 -2.84 2.24
N LEU A 74 4.50 -3.33 1.67
CA LEU A 74 4.57 -4.60 0.97
C LEU A 74 3.99 -5.80 1.75
N PRO A 75 4.22 -5.95 3.08
CA PRO A 75 3.64 -7.05 3.84
C PRO A 75 2.11 -7.05 3.84
N LEU A 76 1.50 -5.85 3.88
CA LEU A 76 0.05 -5.70 3.84
C LEU A 76 -0.51 -6.07 2.46
N HIS A 77 0.17 -5.63 1.40
CA HIS A 77 -0.20 -6.01 0.03
C HIS A 77 -0.09 -7.51 -0.18
N ALA A 78 1.01 -8.13 0.23
CA ALA A 78 1.20 -9.58 0.11
C ALA A 78 0.12 -10.38 0.85
N LEU A 79 -0.23 -9.96 2.08
CA LEU A 79 -1.30 -10.57 2.85
C LEU A 79 -2.65 -10.46 2.14
N LEU A 80 -3.02 -9.26 1.71
CA LEU A 80 -4.33 -9.01 1.08
C LEU A 80 -4.46 -9.73 -0.27
N THR A 81 -3.41 -9.69 -1.10
CA THR A 81 -3.40 -10.39 -2.40
C THR A 81 -3.59 -11.91 -2.24
N ARG A 82 -2.99 -12.51 -1.20
CA ARG A 82 -3.19 -13.94 -0.87
C ARG A 82 -4.66 -14.29 -0.60
N HIS A 83 -5.44 -13.33 -0.11
CA HIS A 83 -6.86 -13.48 0.16
C HIS A 83 -7.78 -12.93 -0.96
N GLY A 84 -7.24 -12.68 -2.15
CA GLY A 84 -7.99 -12.11 -3.28
C GLY A 84 -8.44 -10.68 -3.05
N MET A 85 -7.77 -9.94 -2.16
CA MET A 85 -8.05 -8.55 -1.83
C MET A 85 -6.93 -7.65 -2.32
N ALA A 86 -7.24 -6.37 -2.57
CA ALA A 86 -6.25 -5.35 -2.89
C ALA A 86 -6.20 -4.25 -1.82
N ALA A 87 -5.01 -3.69 -1.59
CA ALA A 87 -4.83 -2.50 -0.78
C ALA A 87 -4.50 -1.29 -1.66
N PHE A 88 -4.98 -0.13 -1.28
CA PHE A 88 -4.59 1.14 -1.86
C PHE A 88 -4.42 2.19 -0.76
N VAL A 89 -3.56 3.16 -1.01
CA VAL A 89 -3.32 4.25 -0.05
C VAL A 89 -4.48 5.22 -0.10
N VAL A 90 -5.10 5.46 1.04
CA VAL A 90 -6.13 6.50 1.20
C VAL A 90 -5.43 7.73 1.78
N PRO A 91 -5.32 8.84 1.02
CA PRO A 91 -4.79 10.09 1.57
C PRO A 91 -5.73 10.61 2.67
N VAL A 92 -5.14 11.14 3.74
CA VAL A 92 -5.92 11.84 4.78
C VAL A 92 -6.27 13.23 4.23
N PRO A 93 -7.55 13.56 4.00
CA PRO A 93 -7.94 14.88 3.53
C PRO A 93 -7.71 15.91 4.63
N GLU A 94 -7.11 17.04 4.29
CA GLU A 94 -7.12 18.25 5.12
C GLU A 94 -8.53 18.85 5.15
N ALA A 95 -8.76 19.87 5.98
CA ALA A 95 -10.08 20.50 6.12
C ALA A 95 -10.73 20.83 4.75
N VAL A 96 -11.96 20.39 4.55
CA VAL A 96 -12.63 20.36 3.22
C VAL A 96 -13.62 21.50 3.06
N GLY A 97 -13.39 22.38 2.08
CA GLY A 97 -14.41 23.31 1.56
C GLY A 97 -15.42 22.62 0.62
N SER A 98 -16.56 23.30 0.33
CA SER A 98 -17.58 22.74 -0.59
C SER A 98 -17.07 22.56 -2.03
N ASP A 99 -16.20 23.45 -2.48
CA ASP A 99 -15.63 23.40 -3.83
C ASP A 99 -14.66 22.23 -4.02
N ASP A 100 -14.01 21.80 -2.93
CA ASP A 100 -13.06 20.68 -2.95
C ASP A 100 -13.72 19.34 -3.33
N LEU A 101 -15.00 19.13 -2.99
CA LEU A 101 -15.73 17.90 -3.36
C LEU A 101 -15.96 17.82 -4.87
N SER A 102 -16.32 18.92 -5.53
CA SER A 102 -16.53 18.95 -6.98
C SER A 102 -15.22 18.75 -7.73
N GLN A 103 -14.14 19.38 -7.30
CA GLN A 103 -12.82 19.18 -7.87
C GLN A 103 -12.34 17.72 -7.71
N THR A 104 -12.62 17.12 -6.56
CA THR A 104 -12.26 15.71 -6.30
C THR A 104 -13.02 14.77 -7.23
N VAL A 105 -14.31 15.02 -7.51
CA VAL A 105 -15.09 14.26 -8.50
C VAL A 105 -14.46 14.36 -9.89
N CYS A 106 -14.11 15.56 -10.34
CA CYS A 106 -13.44 15.74 -11.65
C CYS A 106 -12.13 14.96 -11.72
N ARG A 107 -11.34 14.94 -10.64
CA ARG A 107 -10.10 14.16 -10.56
C ARG A 107 -10.37 12.65 -10.61
N VAL A 108 -11.38 12.15 -9.92
CA VAL A 108 -11.80 10.75 -10.01
C VAL A 108 -12.16 10.37 -11.45
N MET A 109 -12.95 11.20 -12.13
CA MET A 109 -13.35 10.96 -13.53
C MET A 109 -12.15 10.98 -14.48
N ALA A 110 -11.20 11.89 -14.25
CA ALA A 110 -9.95 11.94 -15.03
C ALA A 110 -9.12 10.66 -14.83
N GLN A 111 -8.98 10.17 -13.60
CA GLN A 111 -8.23 8.94 -13.31
C GLN A 111 -8.91 7.70 -13.90
N VAL A 112 -10.24 7.61 -13.83
CA VAL A 112 -11.00 6.52 -14.50
C VAL A 112 -10.82 6.60 -16.02
N GLY A 113 -10.79 7.80 -16.58
CA GLY A 113 -10.50 8.03 -18.01
C GLY A 113 -9.10 7.54 -18.39
N ALA A 114 -8.08 7.81 -17.57
CA ALA A 114 -6.72 7.32 -17.81
C ALA A 114 -6.62 5.79 -17.79
N VAL A 115 -7.35 5.13 -16.88
CA VAL A 115 -7.47 3.65 -16.90
C VAL A 115 -8.06 3.17 -18.23
N ALA A 116 -9.17 3.78 -18.66
CA ALA A 116 -9.85 3.38 -19.90
C ALA A 116 -8.95 3.60 -21.13
N GLU A 117 -8.19 4.68 -21.17
CA GLU A 117 -7.22 4.98 -22.23
C GLU A 117 -6.08 3.96 -22.25
N ALA A 118 -5.48 3.66 -21.09
CA ALA A 118 -4.41 2.67 -20.98
C ALA A 118 -4.87 1.28 -21.45
N VAL A 119 -6.07 0.84 -21.03
CA VAL A 119 -6.66 -0.43 -21.45
C VAL A 119 -6.95 -0.42 -22.96
N SER A 120 -7.56 0.65 -23.49
CA SER A 120 -7.88 0.76 -24.91
C SER A 120 -6.63 0.72 -25.78
N THR A 121 -5.56 1.39 -25.34
CA THR A 121 -4.28 1.42 -26.06
C THR A 121 -3.63 0.04 -26.08
N ALA A 122 -3.61 -0.64 -24.92
CA ALA A 122 -3.02 -1.98 -24.80
C ALA A 122 -3.76 -3.04 -25.66
N LEU A 123 -5.03 -2.82 -25.95
CA LEU A 123 -5.83 -3.77 -26.74
C LEU A 123 -5.77 -3.52 -28.27
N LEU A 124 -5.08 -2.48 -28.75
CA LEU A 124 -5.06 -2.12 -30.18
C LEU A 124 -4.45 -3.22 -31.08
N ASP A 125 -3.46 -3.93 -30.59
CA ASP A 125 -2.81 -5.02 -31.33
C ASP A 125 -3.30 -6.42 -30.92
N GLY A 126 -4.26 -6.49 -29.99
CA GLY A 126 -4.85 -7.72 -29.48
C GLY A 126 -3.95 -8.50 -28.50
N LYS A 127 -2.87 -7.89 -28.02
CA LYS A 127 -1.95 -8.49 -27.05
C LYS A 127 -1.62 -7.46 -25.96
N VAL A 128 -1.63 -7.90 -24.70
CA VAL A 128 -1.21 -7.05 -23.58
C VAL A 128 0.21 -7.46 -23.16
N THR A 129 1.16 -6.56 -23.31
CA THR A 129 2.54 -6.74 -22.85
C THR A 129 2.64 -6.54 -21.33
N GLU A 130 3.73 -7.02 -20.72
CA GLU A 130 3.98 -6.77 -19.28
C GLU A 130 4.07 -5.28 -18.94
N ALA A 131 4.68 -4.48 -19.81
CA ALA A 131 4.80 -3.03 -19.61
C ALA A 131 3.42 -2.33 -19.65
N GLU A 132 2.53 -2.75 -20.54
CA GLU A 132 1.16 -2.25 -20.62
C GLU A 132 0.33 -2.69 -19.41
N ALA A 133 0.47 -3.94 -18.97
CA ALA A 133 -0.17 -4.42 -17.76
C ALA A 133 0.29 -3.63 -16.53
N ASP A 134 1.59 -3.31 -16.41
CA ASP A 134 2.14 -2.47 -15.36
C ASP A 134 1.62 -1.01 -15.42
N LEU A 135 1.43 -0.48 -16.63
CA LEU A 135 0.82 0.84 -16.81
C LEU A 135 -0.63 0.84 -16.35
N ILE A 136 -1.44 -0.11 -16.83
CA ILE A 136 -2.84 -0.27 -16.46
C ILE A 136 -2.97 -0.39 -14.93
N GLU A 137 -2.13 -1.20 -14.29
CA GLU A 137 -2.14 -1.39 -12.84
C GLU A 137 -1.84 -0.09 -12.07
N ARG A 138 -0.90 0.73 -12.57
CA ARG A 138 -0.61 2.05 -11.97
C ARG A 138 -1.81 2.99 -12.06
N GLU A 139 -2.47 3.04 -13.22
CA GLU A 139 -3.66 3.88 -13.42
C GLU A 139 -4.83 3.41 -12.54
N PHE A 140 -5.03 2.09 -12.39
CA PHE A 140 -5.99 1.53 -11.43
C PHE A 140 -5.72 1.99 -10.00
N HIS A 141 -4.46 1.94 -9.55
CA HIS A 141 -4.09 2.40 -8.21
C HIS A 141 -4.36 3.90 -8.03
N GLY A 142 -4.09 4.71 -9.05
CA GLY A 142 -4.42 6.13 -9.07
C GLY A 142 -5.92 6.38 -8.89
N ALA A 143 -6.74 5.66 -9.66
CA ALA A 143 -8.20 5.76 -9.60
C ALA A 143 -8.75 5.30 -8.23
N LEU A 144 -8.26 4.19 -7.68
CA LEU A 144 -8.66 3.69 -6.36
C LEU A 144 -8.29 4.67 -5.24
N SER A 145 -7.10 5.28 -5.32
CA SER A 145 -6.65 6.29 -4.36
C SER A 145 -7.52 7.54 -4.41
N ALA A 146 -7.86 8.02 -5.62
CA ALA A 146 -8.75 9.16 -5.81
C ALA A 146 -10.17 8.90 -5.30
N LEU A 147 -10.72 7.69 -5.55
CA LEU A 147 -12.00 7.25 -5.00
C LEU A 147 -11.97 7.17 -3.47
N GLY A 148 -10.88 6.65 -2.91
CA GLY A 148 -10.68 6.57 -1.46
C GLY A 148 -10.65 7.96 -0.82
N GLU A 149 -9.91 8.91 -1.40
CA GLU A 149 -9.88 10.30 -0.95
C GLU A 149 -11.26 10.95 -1.02
N TRP A 150 -11.97 10.80 -2.15
CA TRP A 150 -13.32 11.35 -2.30
C TRP A 150 -14.28 10.81 -1.23
N ARG A 151 -14.24 9.50 -0.96
CA ARG A 151 -15.03 8.89 0.11
C ARG A 151 -14.72 9.50 1.49
N GLU A 152 -13.45 9.71 1.82
CA GLU A 152 -13.07 10.31 3.11
C GLU A 152 -13.48 11.78 3.22
N ARG A 153 -13.39 12.54 2.12
CA ARG A 153 -13.88 13.92 2.05
C ARG A 153 -15.39 14.00 2.29
N ILE A 154 -16.18 13.12 1.68
CA ILE A 154 -17.64 13.03 1.92
C ILE A 154 -17.92 12.72 3.41
N ARG A 155 -17.19 11.76 3.99
CA ARG A 155 -17.34 11.40 5.41
C ARG A 155 -16.97 12.54 6.35
N GLN A 156 -15.92 13.28 6.04
CA GLN A 156 -15.51 14.47 6.79
C GLN A 156 -16.63 15.52 6.74
N ARG A 157 -17.10 15.85 5.53
CA ARG A 157 -18.19 16.82 5.35
C ARG A 157 -19.46 16.42 6.11
N ALA A 158 -19.81 15.14 6.12
CA ALA A 158 -20.96 14.64 6.87
C ALA A 158 -20.78 14.76 8.40
N ARG A 159 -19.55 14.70 8.91
CA ARG A 159 -19.23 14.93 10.34
C ARG A 159 -19.33 16.40 10.70
N ASP A 160 -18.82 17.28 9.84
CA ASP A 160 -18.78 18.72 10.07
C ASP A 160 -20.18 19.39 9.91
N SER A 161 -21.14 18.65 9.35
CA SER A 161 -22.53 19.11 9.17
C SER A 161 -23.47 18.74 10.33
N LYS A 162 -22.95 18.08 11.37
CA LYS A 162 -23.68 17.71 12.60
C LYS A 162 -23.38 18.71 13.71
#